data_2629138d25bc05874186733960001678
#
_entry.id   2629138d25bc05874186733960001678
#
_cell.length_a   1.000
_cell.length_b   1.000
_cell.length_c   1.000
_cell.angle_alpha   90.00
_cell.angle_beta   90.00
_cell.angle_gamma   90.00
#
_symmetry.space_group_name_H-M   'P 1'
#
loop_
_entity.id
_entity.type
_entity.pdbx_description
1 polymer ?
#
loop_
_entity_poly.entity_id
_entity_poly.type
_entity_poly.pdbx_seq_one_letter_code
_entity_poly.pdbx_strand_id
1 'polypeptide(L)'
;MEIAEAIEIVEKYLLAEEVEINNFGSALPGYVNPNIKLQILHDYTKEYDFGWVFLYNSTKYIETGDYRETLLGNAPLIFNKESKEIIVTGAADDVSYYVNNYIKTGDPHNEG
;
A
#
# COMPACT_ATOMS: atom_id res chain seq x y z
N MET A 1 -0.98 2.86 -20.75
CA MET A 1 -1.61 3.32 -19.50
C MET A 1 -0.72 4.34 -18.82
N GLU A 2 -1.30 5.44 -18.39
CA GLU A 2 -0.57 6.50 -17.72
C GLU A 2 -0.53 6.28 -16.21
N ILE A 3 0.53 6.74 -15.55
CA ILE A 3 0.67 6.62 -14.11
C ILE A 3 -0.48 7.30 -13.36
N ALA A 4 -1.04 8.38 -13.91
CA ALA A 4 -2.17 9.08 -13.28
C ALA A 4 -3.39 8.16 -13.11
N GLU A 5 -3.65 7.30 -14.09
CA GLU A 5 -4.74 6.32 -14.00
C GLU A 5 -4.45 5.27 -12.92
N ALA A 6 -3.20 4.82 -12.85
CA ALA A 6 -2.78 3.86 -11.81
C ALA A 6 -2.94 4.47 -10.42
N ILE A 7 -2.53 5.72 -10.25
CA ILE A 7 -2.67 6.44 -8.97
C ILE A 7 -4.13 6.51 -8.56
N GLU A 8 -5.02 6.83 -9.51
CA GLU A 8 -6.46 6.93 -9.23
C GLU A 8 -7.03 5.59 -8.74
N ILE A 9 -6.63 4.49 -9.36
CA ILE A 9 -7.08 3.15 -8.96
C ILE A 9 -6.55 2.79 -7.58
N VAL A 10 -5.27 3.11 -7.31
CA VAL A 10 -4.66 2.84 -6.00
C VAL A 10 -5.31 3.70 -4.93
N GLU A 11 -5.64 4.95 -5.21
CA GLU A 11 -6.32 5.82 -4.25
C GLU A 11 -7.69 5.26 -3.86
N LYS A 12 -8.44 4.70 -4.82
CA LYS A 12 -9.72 4.03 -4.51
C LYS A 12 -9.52 2.82 -3.63
N TYR A 13 -8.46 2.05 -3.88
CA TYR A 13 -8.11 0.92 -3.04
C TYR A 13 -7.81 1.37 -1.61
N LEU A 14 -7.05 2.46 -1.46
CA LEU A 14 -6.70 2.99 -0.14
C LEU A 14 -7.92 3.52 0.61
N LEU A 15 -8.90 4.10 -0.09
CA LEU A 15 -10.15 4.52 0.54
C LEU A 15 -10.90 3.34 1.14
N ALA A 16 -10.93 2.20 0.44
CA ALA A 16 -11.56 0.99 0.96
C ALA A 16 -10.80 0.46 2.19
N GLU A 17 -9.47 0.52 2.16
CA GLU A 17 -8.65 0.12 3.29
C GLU A 17 -8.87 1.03 4.50
N GLU A 18 -9.03 2.34 4.29
CA GLU A 18 -9.35 3.28 5.37
C GLU A 18 -10.63 2.88 6.09
N VAL A 19 -11.66 2.51 5.35
CA VAL A 19 -12.93 2.09 5.93
C VAL A 19 -12.74 0.88 6.84
N GLU A 20 -11.99 -0.12 6.37
CA GLU A 20 -11.73 -1.32 7.16
C GLU A 20 -10.91 -1.03 8.42
N ILE A 21 -9.85 -0.23 8.29
CA ILE A 21 -9.00 0.14 9.41
C ILE A 21 -9.81 0.90 10.47
N ASN A 22 -10.61 1.87 10.05
CA ASN A 22 -11.37 2.71 10.95
C ASN A 22 -12.52 1.96 11.64
N ASN A 23 -13.02 0.90 11.02
CA ASN A 23 -14.06 0.05 11.59
C ASN A 23 -13.52 -1.09 12.44
N PHE A 24 -12.22 -1.41 12.30
CA PHE A 24 -11.62 -2.52 13.06
C PHE A 24 -11.66 -2.21 14.55
N GLY A 25 -12.17 -3.17 15.31
CA GLY A 25 -12.27 -3.02 16.77
C GLY A 25 -13.40 -2.13 17.25
N SER A 26 -14.28 -1.65 16.38
CA SER A 26 -15.39 -0.76 16.77
C SER A 26 -16.34 -1.38 17.79
N ALA A 27 -16.37 -2.71 17.88
CA ALA A 27 -17.18 -3.43 18.87
C ALA A 27 -16.49 -3.60 20.22
N LEU A 28 -15.21 -3.20 20.34
CA LEU A 28 -14.46 -3.35 21.59
C LEU A 28 -14.77 -2.21 22.55
N PRO A 29 -14.91 -2.51 23.86
CA PRO A 29 -15.11 -1.45 24.85
C PRO A 29 -13.93 -0.47 24.86
N GLY A 30 -14.24 0.82 24.88
CA GLY A 30 -13.22 1.86 24.91
C GLY A 30 -12.53 2.14 23.59
N TYR A 31 -12.98 1.51 22.51
CA TYR A 31 -12.42 1.77 21.19
C TYR A 31 -12.72 3.22 20.76
N VAL A 32 -11.67 3.89 20.31
CA VAL A 32 -11.78 5.24 19.75
C VAL A 32 -11.41 5.14 18.28
N ASN A 33 -12.33 5.51 17.39
CA ASN A 33 -12.06 5.50 15.95
C ASN A 33 -11.01 6.56 15.65
N PRO A 34 -9.80 6.17 15.20
CA PRO A 34 -8.72 7.13 14.96
C PRO A 34 -8.92 7.99 13.71
N ASN A 35 -9.94 7.68 12.92
CA ASN A 35 -10.22 8.38 11.66
C ASN A 35 -8.97 8.46 10.77
N ILE A 36 -8.33 7.32 10.58
CA ILE A 36 -7.09 7.22 9.80
C ILE A 36 -7.35 7.53 8.33
N LYS A 37 -6.47 8.34 7.76
CA LYS A 37 -6.42 8.64 6.33
C LYS A 37 -5.13 8.07 5.74
N LEU A 38 -5.20 7.50 4.55
CA LEU A 38 -4.05 6.92 3.87
C LEU A 38 -3.65 7.77 2.68
N GLN A 39 -2.35 7.82 2.42
CA GLN A 39 -1.79 8.64 1.35
C GLN A 39 -0.62 7.91 0.68
N ILE A 40 -0.56 8.00 -0.65
CA ILE A 40 0.57 7.47 -1.41
C ILE A 40 1.80 8.34 -1.15
N LEU A 41 2.94 7.69 -0.93
CA LEU A 41 4.23 8.35 -0.84
C LEU A 41 4.78 8.52 -2.25
N HIS A 42 4.36 9.57 -2.94
CA HIS A 42 4.67 9.79 -4.36
C HIS A 42 6.16 9.81 -4.66
N ASP A 43 6.98 10.34 -3.75
CA ASP A 43 8.43 10.42 -3.94
C ASP A 43 9.11 9.05 -3.95
N TYR A 44 8.43 8.04 -3.46
CA TYR A 44 8.95 6.67 -3.37
C TYR A 44 8.32 5.72 -4.39
N THR A 45 7.46 6.22 -5.26
CA THR A 45 6.87 5.42 -6.33
C THR A 45 7.94 5.07 -7.36
N LYS A 46 8.04 3.79 -7.74
CA LYS A 46 9.00 3.32 -8.73
C LYS A 46 8.30 2.73 -9.92
N GLU A 47 8.83 2.99 -11.11
CA GLU A 47 8.34 2.42 -12.36
C GLU A 47 9.14 1.18 -12.74
N TYR A 48 8.44 0.18 -13.24
CA TYR A 48 9.01 -1.07 -13.76
C TYR A 48 8.33 -1.41 -15.08
N ASP A 49 8.85 -2.40 -15.79
CA ASP A 49 8.26 -2.86 -17.05
C ASP A 49 6.81 -3.33 -16.89
N PHE A 50 6.50 -3.95 -15.75
CA PHE A 50 5.13 -4.43 -15.48
C PHE A 50 4.17 -3.33 -15.02
N GLY A 51 4.67 -2.18 -14.61
CA GLY A 51 3.85 -1.08 -14.08
C GLY A 51 4.59 -0.31 -13.01
N TRP A 52 4.03 -0.24 -11.81
CA TRP A 52 4.59 0.60 -10.74
C TRP A 52 4.51 -0.12 -9.39
N VAL A 53 5.35 0.34 -8.47
CA VAL A 53 5.27 -0.05 -7.06
C VAL A 53 5.00 1.22 -6.25
N PHE A 54 3.92 1.20 -5.48
CA PHE A 54 3.48 2.33 -4.67
C PHE A 54 3.68 2.03 -3.18
N LEU A 55 4.23 3.00 -2.47
CA LEU A 55 4.31 2.96 -1.01
C LEU A 55 3.28 3.94 -0.45
N TYR A 56 2.74 3.63 0.73
CA TYR A 56 1.74 4.50 1.38
C TYR A 56 1.91 4.45 2.89
N ASN A 57 1.35 5.46 3.56
CA ASN A 57 1.30 5.49 5.02
C ASN A 57 0.14 6.40 5.45
N SER A 58 -0.07 6.54 6.76
CA SER A 58 -1.10 7.44 7.25
C SER A 58 -0.72 8.88 6.95
N THR A 59 -1.72 9.70 6.63
CA THR A 59 -1.51 11.12 6.37
C THR A 59 -0.89 11.81 7.57
N LYS A 60 -1.30 11.44 8.77
CA LYS A 60 -0.79 12.01 10.01
C LYS A 60 0.69 11.75 10.21
N TYR A 61 1.15 10.53 9.90
CA TYR A 61 2.57 10.21 9.95
C TYR A 61 3.37 11.03 8.93
N ILE A 62 2.83 11.18 7.73
CA ILE A 62 3.50 11.92 6.65
C ILE A 62 3.66 13.39 7.04
N GLU A 63 2.63 13.98 7.65
CA GLU A 63 2.63 15.38 8.03
C GLU A 63 3.50 15.68 9.25
N THR A 64 3.51 14.79 10.25
CA THR A 64 4.15 15.06 11.53
C THR A 64 5.47 14.32 11.74
N GLY A 65 5.69 13.22 11.01
CA GLY A 65 6.83 12.35 11.23
C GLY A 65 6.77 11.59 12.55
N ASP A 66 5.63 11.58 13.23
CA ASP A 66 5.46 10.93 14.52
C ASP A 66 5.29 9.42 14.34
N TYR A 67 6.24 8.66 14.86
CA TYR A 67 6.24 7.21 14.77
C TYR A 67 4.98 6.55 15.31
N ARG A 68 4.31 7.20 16.25
CA ARG A 68 3.08 6.66 16.83
C ARG A 68 1.92 6.68 15.84
N GLU A 69 2.03 7.50 14.79
CA GLU A 69 1.00 7.62 13.77
C GLU A 69 1.29 6.75 12.54
N THR A 70 2.42 6.04 12.52
CA THR A 70 2.75 5.16 11.39
C THR A 70 1.90 3.90 11.43
N LEU A 71 1.56 3.39 10.24
CA LEU A 71 0.87 2.11 10.13
C LEU A 71 1.88 0.98 10.27
N LEU A 72 1.56 0.01 11.13
CA LEU A 72 2.35 -1.21 11.24
C LEU A 72 1.86 -2.21 10.20
N GLY A 73 2.80 -2.80 9.45
CA GLY A 73 2.48 -3.84 8.49
C GLY A 73 1.88 -3.35 7.18
N ASN A 74 1.96 -2.04 6.90
CA ASN A 74 1.53 -1.51 5.60
C ASN A 74 2.53 -1.98 4.52
N ALA A 75 2.06 -2.84 3.64
CA ALA A 75 2.89 -3.44 2.60
C ALA A 75 2.86 -2.59 1.33
N PRO A 76 4.00 -2.44 0.61
CA PRO A 76 3.99 -1.81 -0.70
C PRO A 76 3.03 -2.52 -1.65
N LEU A 77 2.50 -1.75 -2.61
CA LEU A 77 1.53 -2.25 -3.58
C LEU A 77 2.17 -2.31 -4.96
N ILE A 78 2.14 -3.50 -5.58
CA ILE A 78 2.51 -3.67 -6.98
C ILE A 78 1.26 -3.40 -7.81
N PHE A 79 1.39 -2.57 -8.85
CA PHE A 79 0.31 -2.31 -9.79
C PHE A 79 0.75 -2.77 -11.18
N ASN A 80 0.02 -3.74 -11.74
CA ASN A 80 0.29 -4.24 -13.08
C ASN A 80 -0.50 -3.44 -14.10
N LYS A 81 0.21 -2.77 -15.02
CA LYS A 81 -0.42 -1.88 -15.98
C LYS A 81 -1.23 -2.59 -17.05
N GLU A 82 -0.97 -3.86 -17.30
CA GLU A 82 -1.71 -4.63 -18.29
C GLU A 82 -3.02 -5.18 -17.73
N SER A 83 -2.95 -5.81 -16.55
CA SER A 83 -4.12 -6.39 -15.90
C SER A 83 -4.91 -5.38 -15.07
N LYS A 84 -4.27 -4.26 -14.72
CA LYS A 84 -4.80 -3.23 -13.81
C LYS A 84 -5.06 -3.78 -12.41
N GLU A 85 -4.35 -4.84 -12.04
CA GLU A 85 -4.47 -5.45 -10.73
C GLU A 85 -3.51 -4.84 -9.73
N ILE A 86 -3.98 -4.75 -8.48
CA ILE A 86 -3.16 -4.38 -7.34
C ILE A 86 -2.76 -5.67 -6.64
N ILE A 87 -1.46 -5.88 -6.45
CA ILE A 87 -0.92 -7.06 -5.78
C ILE A 87 -0.23 -6.60 -4.51
N VAL A 88 -0.72 -7.04 -3.37
CA VAL A 88 -0.16 -6.65 -2.07
C VAL A 88 1.11 -7.47 -1.81
N THR A 89 2.19 -6.76 -1.45
CA THR A 89 3.45 -7.40 -1.09
C THR A 89 3.43 -7.76 0.40
N GLY A 90 4.52 -7.60 1.10
CA GLY A 90 4.60 -7.86 2.52
C GLY A 90 5.48 -6.83 3.21
N ALA A 91 5.48 -6.86 4.54
CA ALA A 91 6.28 -5.97 5.37
C ALA A 91 7.44 -6.69 6.06
N ALA A 92 7.61 -7.99 5.84
CA ALA A 92 8.65 -8.78 6.48
C ALA A 92 10.02 -8.65 5.82
N ASP A 93 10.03 -8.33 4.52
CA ASP A 93 11.26 -8.22 3.73
C ASP A 93 11.29 -6.91 2.97
N ASP A 94 12.42 -6.62 2.33
CA ASP A 94 12.56 -5.43 1.50
C ASP A 94 11.66 -5.47 0.28
N VAL A 95 11.26 -4.29 -0.20
CA VAL A 95 10.47 -4.16 -1.42
C VAL A 95 11.11 -4.91 -2.59
N SER A 96 12.44 -4.81 -2.72
CA SER A 96 13.17 -5.48 -3.80
C SER A 96 12.99 -6.99 -3.79
N TYR A 97 12.89 -7.60 -2.62
CA TYR A 97 12.64 -9.03 -2.49
C TYR A 97 11.31 -9.40 -3.14
N TYR A 98 10.26 -8.69 -2.81
CA TYR A 98 8.93 -8.96 -3.34
C TYR A 98 8.83 -8.65 -4.84
N VAL A 99 9.47 -7.57 -5.28
CA VAL A 99 9.47 -7.19 -6.69
C VAL A 99 10.19 -8.23 -7.54
N ASN A 100 11.35 -8.71 -7.07
CA ASN A 100 12.11 -9.73 -7.78
C ASN A 100 11.32 -11.04 -7.89
N ASN A 101 10.64 -11.44 -6.82
CA ASN A 101 9.78 -12.62 -6.85
C ASN A 101 8.64 -12.44 -7.86
N TYR A 102 8.04 -11.27 -7.88
CA TYR A 102 6.94 -10.98 -8.81
C TYR A 102 7.41 -11.04 -10.26
N ILE A 103 8.57 -10.46 -10.56
CA ILE A 103 9.14 -10.49 -11.91
C ILE A 103 9.44 -11.93 -12.34
N LYS A 104 9.94 -12.73 -11.41
CA LYS A 104 10.37 -14.10 -11.67
C LYS A 104 9.22 -15.08 -11.79
N THR A 105 8.21 -14.96 -10.94
CA THR A 105 7.14 -15.98 -10.82
C THR A 105 5.74 -15.44 -11.06
N GLY A 106 5.53 -14.12 -11.04
CA GLY A 106 4.20 -13.52 -11.07
C GLY A 106 3.54 -13.43 -9.70
N ASP A 107 4.24 -13.82 -8.65
CA ASP A 107 3.73 -13.79 -7.28
C ASP A 107 4.83 -13.26 -6.35
N PRO A 108 4.62 -12.11 -5.68
CA PRO A 108 5.65 -11.53 -4.81
C PRO A 108 6.02 -12.41 -3.61
N HIS A 109 5.17 -13.38 -3.27
CA HIS A 109 5.37 -14.28 -2.13
C HIS A 109 5.97 -15.62 -2.54
N ASN A 110 6.28 -15.81 -3.80
CA ASN A 110 6.82 -17.07 -4.33
C ASN A 110 8.22 -16.85 -4.89
N GLU A 111 9.20 -17.45 -4.27
CA GLU A 111 10.61 -17.30 -4.68
C GLU A 111 10.98 -18.09 -5.95
N GLY A 112 10.13 -18.97 -6.40
CA GLY A 112 10.37 -19.78 -7.59
C GLY A 112 10.73 -21.22 -7.29
#